data_5d784d401a7f5ff816513be9edaa58a5
#
_entry.id   5d784d401a7f5ff816513be9edaa58a5
#
_cell.length_a   1.000
_cell.length_b   1.000
_cell.length_c   1.000
_cell.angle_alpha   90.00
_cell.angle_beta   90.00
_cell.angle_gamma   90.00
#
_symmetry.space_group_name_H-M   'P 1'
#
loop_
_entity.id
_entity.type
_entity.pdbx_description
1 polymer ?
#
loop_
_entity_poly.entity_id
_entity_poly.type
_entity_poly.pdbx_seq_one_letter_code
_entity_poly.pdbx_strand_id
1 'polypeptide(L)'
;MKIGIVGAMAQEVEILSQLMTDKRETKVASAVIFEGKINGKEVALLQSGIGKVAAAIGTTALLQLAKPDMVLNTGSAGGVAKGLKVGDIVISDETRYHDADVTAFGYEKGQLPANPAAFLSDKKLADLADEIAQSQGQNVKRGL
;
A
#
# COMPACT_ATOMS: atom_id res chain seq x y z
N MET A 1 15.31 -8.22 -8.49
CA MET A 1 14.01 -8.10 -7.79
C MET A 1 13.77 -6.60 -7.53
N LYS A 2 12.68 -6.07 -8.08
CA LYS A 2 12.26 -4.68 -7.95
C LYS A 2 11.06 -4.59 -7.01
N ILE A 3 11.08 -3.67 -6.07
CA ILE A 3 10.03 -3.46 -5.08
C ILE A 3 9.21 -2.23 -5.49
N GLY A 4 7.91 -2.40 -5.69
CA GLY A 4 6.96 -1.30 -5.81
C GLY A 4 6.50 -0.86 -4.42
N ILE A 5 6.51 0.44 -4.16
CA ILE A 5 5.98 1.00 -2.91
C ILE A 5 4.95 2.05 -3.27
N VAL A 6 3.77 1.97 -2.67
CA VAL A 6 2.65 2.89 -2.91
C VAL A 6 2.37 3.68 -1.65
N GLY A 7 2.42 4.99 -1.75
CA GLY A 7 1.90 5.93 -0.77
C GLY A 7 0.97 6.93 -1.43
N ALA A 8 0.01 7.47 -0.71
CA ALA A 8 -0.97 8.40 -1.27
C ALA A 8 -0.47 9.84 -1.29
N MET A 9 0.17 10.28 -0.23
CA MET A 9 0.56 11.68 -0.02
C MET A 9 2.07 11.86 -0.07
N ALA A 10 2.50 13.08 -0.38
CA ALA A 10 3.92 13.44 -0.40
C ALA A 10 4.62 13.09 0.94
N GLN A 11 3.98 13.40 2.06
CA GLN A 11 4.51 13.15 3.41
C GLN A 11 4.75 11.65 3.68
N GLU A 12 3.96 10.77 3.08
CA GLU A 12 4.08 9.31 3.26
C GLU A 12 5.26 8.72 2.49
N VAL A 13 5.64 9.36 1.39
CA VAL A 13 6.72 8.88 0.51
C VAL A 13 8.03 9.67 0.63
N GLU A 14 8.02 10.81 1.30
CA GLU A 14 9.12 11.76 1.34
C GLU A 14 10.41 11.11 1.87
N ILE A 15 10.35 10.47 3.02
CA ILE A 15 11.52 9.84 3.66
C ILE A 15 12.13 8.78 2.73
N LEU A 16 11.29 7.92 2.13
CA LEU A 16 11.76 6.90 1.19
C LEU A 16 12.36 7.53 -0.07
N SER A 17 11.73 8.58 -0.59
CA SER A 17 12.23 9.32 -1.75
C SER A 17 13.59 9.97 -1.50
N GLN A 18 13.84 10.48 -0.28
CA GLN A 18 15.13 11.05 0.12
C GLN A 18 16.24 10.01 0.25
N LEU A 19 15.88 8.77 0.64
CA LEU A 19 16.83 7.65 0.73
C LEU A 19 17.22 7.06 -0.63
N MET A 20 16.51 7.42 -1.70
CA MET A 20 16.76 6.87 -3.03
C MET A 20 18.00 7.47 -3.68
N THR A 21 18.84 6.60 -4.24
CA THR A 21 19.93 6.94 -5.17
C THR A 21 19.54 6.62 -6.61
N ASP A 22 20.23 7.20 -7.58
CA ASP A 22 19.97 7.03 -9.03
C ASP A 22 18.51 7.35 -9.43
N LYS A 23 17.90 8.29 -8.73
CA LYS A 23 16.47 8.59 -8.80
C LYS A 23 16.06 9.20 -10.13
N ARG A 24 15.05 8.63 -10.76
CA ARG A 24 14.35 9.17 -11.94
C ARG A 24 12.89 9.40 -11.58
N GLU A 25 12.31 10.47 -12.08
CA GLU A 25 10.90 10.82 -11.87
C GLU A 25 10.12 10.68 -13.18
N THR A 26 8.95 10.06 -13.08
CA THR A 26 7.97 9.97 -14.17
C THR A 26 6.60 10.40 -13.66
N LYS A 27 5.92 11.29 -14.39
CA LYS A 27 4.56 11.72 -14.04
C LYS A 27 3.55 11.07 -14.99
N VAL A 28 2.48 10.52 -14.40
CA VAL A 28 1.36 9.94 -15.13
C VAL A 28 0.06 10.43 -14.49
N ALA A 29 -0.69 11.24 -15.21
CA ALA A 29 -1.84 11.96 -14.67
C ALA A 29 -1.46 12.75 -13.41
N SER A 30 -2.11 12.49 -12.27
CA SER A 30 -1.77 13.10 -10.98
C SER A 30 -0.72 12.33 -10.17
N ALA A 31 -0.31 11.16 -10.64
CA ALA A 31 0.64 10.30 -9.93
C ALA A 31 2.08 10.65 -10.28
N VAL A 32 2.97 10.47 -9.31
CA VAL A 32 4.43 10.61 -9.49
C VAL A 32 5.10 9.29 -9.12
N ILE A 33 5.92 8.76 -10.02
CA ILE A 33 6.68 7.53 -9.83
C ILE A 33 8.17 7.89 -9.78
N PHE A 34 8.83 7.50 -8.71
CA PHE A 34 10.28 7.60 -8.55
C PHE A 34 10.89 6.21 -8.70
N GLU A 35 11.74 6.01 -9.69
CA GLU A 35 12.53 4.79 -9.82
C GLU A 35 13.97 5.05 -9.41
N GLY A 36 14.57 4.13 -8.67
CA GLY A 36 15.94 4.25 -8.18
C GLY A 36 16.31 3.09 -7.26
N LYS A 37 17.23 3.32 -6.34
CA LYS A 37 17.69 2.30 -5.40
C LYS A 37 17.59 2.78 -3.96
N ILE A 38 17.20 1.89 -3.05
CA ILE A 38 17.32 2.06 -1.59
C ILE A 38 18.17 0.89 -1.07
N ASN A 39 19.27 1.18 -0.39
CA ASN A 39 20.22 0.17 0.10
C ASN A 39 20.62 -0.86 -0.97
N GLY A 40 20.85 -0.38 -2.20
CA GLY A 40 21.24 -1.22 -3.33
C GLY A 40 20.12 -2.06 -3.96
N LYS A 41 18.90 -2.02 -3.43
CA LYS A 41 17.71 -2.69 -3.99
C LYS A 41 16.99 -1.77 -4.97
N GLU A 42 16.55 -2.30 -6.10
CA GLU A 42 15.71 -1.55 -7.04
C GLU A 42 14.34 -1.28 -6.45
N VAL A 43 13.93 -0.02 -6.44
CA VAL A 43 12.66 0.45 -5.89
C VAL A 43 11.96 1.35 -6.90
N ALA A 44 10.67 1.15 -7.04
CA ALA A 44 9.77 2.07 -7.71
C ALA A 44 8.75 2.58 -6.68
N LEU A 45 8.89 3.84 -6.30
CA LEU A 45 8.08 4.50 -5.28
C LEU A 45 7.01 5.35 -5.97
N LEU A 46 5.75 5.09 -5.65
CA LEU A 46 4.60 5.79 -6.19
C LEU A 46 4.00 6.74 -5.15
N GLN A 47 3.86 8.00 -5.51
CA GLN A 47 2.93 8.93 -4.89
C GLN A 47 1.66 8.96 -5.74
N SER A 48 0.61 8.26 -5.30
CA SER A 48 -0.59 8.04 -6.11
C SER A 48 -1.57 9.21 -6.10
N GLY A 49 -1.57 10.02 -5.06
CA GLY A 49 -2.68 10.90 -4.71
C GLY A 49 -3.72 10.19 -3.84
N ILE A 50 -4.63 10.98 -3.26
CA ILE A 50 -5.65 10.51 -2.31
C ILE A 50 -6.86 9.98 -3.07
N GLY A 51 -7.41 8.86 -2.60
CA GLY A 51 -8.67 8.29 -3.07
C GLY A 51 -8.48 7.09 -4.00
N LYS A 52 -9.51 6.23 -4.06
CA LYS A 52 -9.49 4.94 -4.77
C LYS A 52 -9.17 5.08 -6.27
N VAL A 53 -9.72 6.10 -6.92
CA VAL A 53 -9.49 6.34 -8.35
C VAL A 53 -8.03 6.74 -8.61
N ALA A 54 -7.48 7.67 -7.82
CA ALA A 54 -6.09 8.08 -7.92
C ALA A 54 -5.15 6.91 -7.65
N ALA A 55 -5.43 6.14 -6.59
CA ALA A 55 -4.66 4.94 -6.25
C ALA A 55 -4.68 3.91 -7.40
N ALA A 56 -5.83 3.65 -8.01
CA ALA A 56 -5.97 2.70 -9.12
C ALA A 56 -5.18 3.16 -10.36
N ILE A 57 -5.30 4.43 -10.74
CA ILE A 57 -4.57 5.00 -11.90
C ILE A 57 -3.06 4.93 -11.64
N GLY A 58 -2.61 5.41 -10.49
CA GLY A 58 -1.19 5.42 -10.15
C GLY A 58 -0.60 4.02 -10.06
N THR A 59 -1.29 3.08 -9.40
CA THR A 59 -0.82 1.69 -9.28
C THR A 59 -0.78 1.00 -10.64
N THR A 60 -1.75 1.23 -11.51
CA THR A 60 -1.74 0.70 -12.88
C THR A 60 -0.52 1.21 -13.65
N ALA A 61 -0.22 2.50 -13.55
CA ALA A 61 0.97 3.08 -14.17
C ALA A 61 2.27 2.48 -13.60
N LEU A 62 2.36 2.33 -12.28
CA LEU A 62 3.50 1.70 -11.60
C LEU A 62 3.74 0.28 -12.14
N LEU A 63 2.69 -0.54 -12.20
CA LEU A 63 2.78 -1.92 -12.67
C LEU A 63 3.21 -2.02 -14.14
N GLN A 64 2.71 -1.14 -14.99
CA GLN A 64 3.04 -1.15 -16.42
C GLN A 64 4.42 -0.62 -16.72
N LEU A 65 4.84 0.47 -16.08
CA LEU A 65 6.11 1.15 -16.37
C LEU A 65 7.29 0.52 -15.63
N ALA A 66 7.16 0.33 -14.33
CA ALA A 66 8.25 -0.17 -13.49
C ALA A 66 8.30 -1.69 -13.38
N LYS A 67 7.19 -2.38 -13.60
CA LYS A 67 7.05 -3.85 -13.54
C LYS A 67 7.68 -4.45 -12.28
N PRO A 68 7.24 -4.02 -11.07
CA PRO A 68 7.80 -4.53 -9.83
C PRO A 68 7.44 -6.01 -9.61
N ASP A 69 8.32 -6.75 -8.91
CA ASP A 69 8.09 -8.15 -8.54
C ASP A 69 7.11 -8.29 -7.36
N MET A 70 7.01 -7.24 -6.53
CA MET A 70 6.07 -7.13 -5.41
C MET A 70 5.67 -5.69 -5.20
N VAL A 71 4.52 -5.49 -4.55
CA VAL A 71 4.01 -4.15 -4.20
C VAL A 71 3.70 -4.10 -2.71
N LEU A 72 4.20 -3.07 -2.06
CA LEU A 72 3.89 -2.72 -0.68
C LEU A 72 3.08 -1.43 -0.67
N ASN A 73 1.97 -1.41 0.04
CA ASN A 73 1.26 -0.16 0.33
C ASN A 73 1.63 0.31 1.73
N THR A 74 1.98 1.58 1.88
CA THR A 74 2.31 2.18 3.16
C THR A 74 1.72 3.57 3.26
N GLY A 75 1.29 3.96 4.45
CA GLY A 75 0.72 5.27 4.69
C GLY A 75 0.02 5.38 6.04
N SER A 76 -0.58 6.51 6.28
CA SER A 76 -1.39 6.77 7.46
C SER A 76 -2.79 6.22 7.30
N ALA A 77 -3.37 5.70 8.39
CA ALA A 77 -4.74 5.20 8.42
C ALA A 77 -5.46 5.61 9.71
N GLY A 78 -6.78 5.74 9.64
CA GLY A 78 -7.61 5.96 10.82
C GLY A 78 -7.71 4.67 11.64
N GLY A 79 -7.32 4.72 12.92
CA GLY A 79 -7.45 3.59 13.84
C GLY A 79 -8.90 3.39 14.26
N VAL A 80 -9.55 2.30 13.84
CA VAL A 80 -10.94 1.97 14.18
C VAL A 80 -11.01 1.00 15.36
N ALA A 81 -10.06 0.08 15.49
CA ALA A 81 -10.05 -0.91 16.55
C ALA A 81 -9.75 -0.27 17.92
N LYS A 82 -10.45 -0.75 18.95
CA LYS A 82 -10.24 -0.28 20.33
C LYS A 82 -8.80 -0.54 20.76
N GLY A 83 -8.21 0.45 21.42
CA GLY A 83 -6.87 0.36 22.00
C GLY A 83 -5.73 0.72 21.06
N LEU A 84 -5.99 1.05 19.80
CA LEU A 84 -5.00 1.63 18.90
C LEU A 84 -4.63 3.06 19.33
N LYS A 85 -3.37 3.38 19.20
CA LYS A 85 -2.80 4.71 19.48
C LYS A 85 -2.09 5.23 18.22
N VAL A 86 -1.90 6.52 18.15
CA VAL A 86 -1.07 7.14 17.11
C VAL A 86 0.35 6.59 17.20
N GLY A 87 0.86 6.11 16.07
CA GLY A 87 2.15 5.44 15.97
C GLY A 87 2.11 3.92 15.99
N ASP A 88 0.96 3.31 16.34
CA ASP A 88 0.78 1.86 16.19
C ASP A 88 0.81 1.47 14.71
N ILE A 89 1.32 0.28 14.43
CA ILE A 89 1.36 -0.28 13.07
C ILE A 89 0.22 -1.27 12.90
N VAL A 90 -0.54 -1.13 11.82
CA VAL A 90 -1.53 -2.11 11.40
C VAL A 90 -1.07 -2.74 10.10
N ILE A 91 -0.94 -4.07 10.10
CA ILE A 91 -0.60 -4.84 8.91
C ILE A 91 -1.87 -5.53 8.43
N SER A 92 -2.28 -5.21 7.21
CA SER A 92 -3.50 -5.72 6.62
C SER A 92 -3.36 -7.20 6.22
N ASP A 93 -4.32 -8.02 6.61
CA ASP A 93 -4.47 -9.39 6.13
C ASP A 93 -5.33 -9.44 4.85
N GLU A 94 -6.27 -8.49 4.73
CA GLU A 94 -7.13 -8.34 3.56
C GLU A 94 -7.61 -6.90 3.39
N THR A 95 -8.09 -6.56 2.22
CA THR A 95 -8.74 -5.28 1.93
C THR A 95 -10.12 -5.49 1.32
N ARG A 96 -11.06 -4.61 1.66
CA ARG A 96 -12.44 -4.58 1.14
C ARG A 96 -12.87 -3.14 0.83
N TYR A 97 -13.87 -2.97 0.01
CA TYR A 97 -14.51 -1.67 -0.14
C TYR A 97 -15.34 -1.36 1.10
N HIS A 98 -15.04 -0.27 1.79
CA HIS A 98 -15.77 0.14 2.98
C HIS A 98 -17.16 0.73 2.68
N ASP A 99 -17.36 1.21 1.46
CA ASP A 99 -18.53 1.95 0.96
C ASP A 99 -19.36 1.18 -0.08
N ALA A 100 -19.06 -0.09 -0.30
CA ALA A 100 -19.84 -0.95 -1.19
C ALA A 100 -20.82 -1.80 -0.37
N ASP A 101 -22.09 -1.73 -0.71
CA ASP A 101 -23.14 -2.58 -0.15
C ASP A 101 -24.09 -3.03 -1.25
N VAL A 102 -23.92 -4.25 -1.70
CA VAL A 102 -24.79 -4.94 -2.67
C VAL A 102 -25.35 -6.24 -2.07
N THR A 103 -25.48 -6.28 -0.76
CA THR A 103 -25.99 -7.43 0.00
C THR A 103 -27.40 -7.84 -0.44
N ALA A 104 -28.22 -6.89 -0.89
CA ALA A 104 -29.53 -7.17 -1.46
C ALA A 104 -29.51 -8.13 -2.66
N PHE A 105 -28.35 -8.30 -3.31
CA PHE A 105 -28.13 -9.20 -4.45
C PHE A 105 -27.34 -10.46 -4.05
N GLY A 106 -27.20 -10.75 -2.74
CA GLY A 106 -26.54 -11.95 -2.26
C GLY A 106 -25.01 -11.86 -2.13
N TYR A 107 -24.42 -10.68 -2.28
CA TYR A 107 -22.98 -10.45 -2.09
C TYR A 107 -22.65 -10.14 -0.62
N GLU A 108 -21.38 -10.34 -0.22
CA GLU A 108 -20.91 -9.89 1.07
C GLU A 108 -20.78 -8.36 1.13
N LYS A 109 -20.86 -7.78 2.32
CA LYS A 109 -20.60 -6.36 2.52
C LYS A 109 -19.14 -6.04 2.12
N GLY A 110 -18.95 -4.99 1.33
CA GLY A 110 -17.65 -4.62 0.79
C GLY A 110 -17.26 -5.39 -0.49
N GLN A 111 -18.09 -6.33 -0.94
CA GLN A 111 -17.90 -7.02 -2.22
C GLN A 111 -18.59 -6.28 -3.36
N LEU A 112 -17.92 -6.18 -4.49
CA LEU A 112 -18.54 -5.76 -5.77
C LEU A 112 -18.84 -6.97 -6.64
N PRO A 113 -19.88 -6.93 -7.51
CA PRO A 113 -20.15 -7.99 -8.47
C PRO A 113 -18.91 -8.33 -9.32
N ALA A 114 -18.74 -9.61 -9.62
CA ALA A 114 -17.59 -10.15 -10.35
C ALA A 114 -16.21 -9.99 -9.66
N ASN A 115 -16.19 -9.61 -8.39
CA ASN A 115 -14.96 -9.52 -7.60
C ASN A 115 -15.01 -10.51 -6.42
N PRO A 116 -13.85 -10.91 -5.88
CA PRO A 116 -13.82 -11.67 -4.62
C PRO A 116 -14.37 -10.82 -3.47
N ALA A 117 -14.82 -11.48 -2.42
CA ALA A 117 -15.34 -10.80 -1.22
C ALA A 117 -14.26 -9.95 -0.53
N ALA A 118 -13.01 -10.39 -0.60
CA ALA A 118 -11.85 -9.69 -0.07
C ALA A 118 -10.64 -9.89 -0.98
N PHE A 119 -9.71 -8.93 -0.97
CA PHE A 119 -8.41 -9.02 -1.59
C PHE A 119 -7.37 -9.33 -0.51
N LEU A 120 -6.85 -10.55 -0.53
CA LEU A 120 -5.91 -11.02 0.51
C LEU A 120 -4.52 -10.43 0.28
N SER A 121 -3.88 -10.05 1.37
CA SER A 121 -2.46 -9.68 1.37
C SER A 121 -1.58 -10.92 1.15
N ASP A 122 -0.38 -10.72 0.58
CA ASP A 122 0.61 -11.79 0.54
C ASP A 122 1.04 -12.16 1.97
N LYS A 123 0.75 -13.40 2.37
CA LYS A 123 0.99 -13.85 3.74
C LYS A 123 2.47 -13.75 4.14
N LYS A 124 3.40 -14.06 3.24
CA LYS A 124 4.84 -14.02 3.55
C LYS A 124 5.31 -12.60 3.77
N LEU A 125 4.84 -11.66 2.95
CA LEU A 125 5.19 -10.25 3.11
C LEU A 125 4.57 -9.67 4.38
N ALA A 126 3.33 -10.02 4.68
CA ALA A 126 2.65 -9.57 5.90
C ALA A 126 3.32 -10.12 7.17
N ASP A 127 3.69 -11.40 7.19
CA ASP A 127 4.40 -12.01 8.31
C ASP A 127 5.80 -11.38 8.50
N LEU A 128 6.54 -11.13 7.42
CA LEU A 128 7.83 -10.46 7.47
C LEU A 128 7.72 -9.01 7.99
N ALA A 129 6.71 -8.28 7.56
CA ALA A 129 6.47 -6.92 8.04
C ALA A 129 6.16 -6.90 9.55
N ASP A 130 5.37 -7.86 10.02
CA ASP A 130 5.03 -8.04 11.43
C ASP A 130 6.28 -8.33 12.27
N GLU A 131 7.08 -9.31 11.87
CA GLU A 131 8.34 -9.68 12.53
C GLU A 131 9.30 -8.48 12.62
N ILE A 132 9.50 -7.76 11.52
CA ILE A 132 10.40 -6.60 11.49
C ILE A 132 9.88 -5.50 12.41
N ALA A 133 8.61 -5.15 12.35
CA ALA A 133 8.04 -4.09 13.16
C ALA A 133 8.11 -4.42 14.66
N GLN A 134 7.81 -5.66 15.05
CA GLN A 134 7.96 -6.12 16.43
C GLN A 134 9.42 -6.09 16.90
N SER A 135 10.37 -6.49 16.06
CA SER A 135 11.80 -6.47 16.38
C SER A 135 12.33 -5.05 16.66
N GLN A 136 11.65 -4.03 16.12
CA GLN A 136 11.93 -2.63 16.36
C GLN A 136 11.14 -2.04 17.55
N GLY A 137 10.46 -2.88 18.32
CA GLY A 137 9.69 -2.46 19.49
C GLY A 137 8.38 -1.73 19.18
N GLN A 138 7.86 -1.86 17.94
CA GLN A 138 6.60 -1.26 17.55
C GLN A 138 5.41 -2.08 18.07
N ASN A 139 4.33 -1.40 18.42
CA ASN A 139 3.06 -2.06 18.70
C ASN A 139 2.38 -2.39 17.37
N VAL A 140 2.22 -3.68 17.11
CA VAL A 140 1.69 -4.19 15.83
C VAL A 140 0.35 -4.87 16.03
N LYS A 141 -0.57 -4.60 15.13
CA LYS A 141 -1.86 -5.33 15.02
C LYS A 141 -2.00 -5.89 13.61
N ARG A 142 -2.59 -7.07 13.53
CA ARG A 142 -3.01 -7.67 12.25
C ARG A 142 -4.50 -7.49 12.08
N GLY A 143 -4.96 -7.29 10.86
CA GLY A 143 -6.40 -7.20 10.59
C GLY A 143 -6.76 -6.50 9.28
N LEU A 144 -8.03 -6.09 9.26
CA LEU A 144 -8.68 -5.41 8.13
C LEU A 144 -8.56 -3.89 8.30
#